data_6bc976cd5bc79fe7f8aa480873792944
#
_entry.id   6bc976cd5bc79fe7f8aa480873792944
#
_cell.length_a   1.000
_cell.length_b   1.000
_cell.length_c   1.000
_cell.angle_alpha   90.00
_cell.angle_beta   90.00
_cell.angle_gamma   90.00
#
_symmetry.space_group_name_H-M   'P 1'
#
loop_
_entity.id
_entity.type
_entity.pdbx_description
1 polymer ?
#
loop_
_entity_poly.entity_id
_entity_poly.type
_entity_poly.pdbx_seq_one_letter_code
_entity_poly.pdbx_strand_id
1 'polypeptide(L)'
;TVCMFVSTSITNAAALVVQPETGPSVIAYARLWYTLPYALIAASLSTALYTELSHDAQEKDYDSVRTGISRGVAQMLFFLVPFALYLIVFARPLNMIYCAGKFDESGVALVSEFLVYLAFSLPLYGVVVLMQKSFSALLDMKPYSRYCLYSAIGQAGSVLLFGVVLGFGMPAIALSYVVDYVILVGCSLWWLRRRLRGLQVKSILWALEPFVGALGGSILISLGYVCVAGVVSLAVTFGLAVVLKMPEVSALIRRK
;
A
#
# COMPACT_ATOMS: atom_id res chain seq x y z
N THR A 1 3.28 -0.92 18.55
CA THR A 1 2.46 0.32 18.56
C THR A 1 3.33 1.55 18.76
N VAL A 2 4.18 1.65 19.81
CA VAL A 2 5.01 2.83 20.09
C VAL A 2 5.95 3.18 18.92
N CYS A 3 6.65 2.20 18.36
CA CYS A 3 7.56 2.43 17.22
C CYS A 3 6.85 3.05 16.01
N MET A 4 5.62 2.63 15.73
CA MET A 4 4.84 3.19 14.62
C MET A 4 4.44 4.66 14.87
N PHE A 5 4.08 5.01 16.10
CA PHE A 5 3.78 6.41 16.44
C PHE A 5 5.02 7.29 16.30
N VAL A 6 6.16 6.84 16.82
CA VAL A 6 7.43 7.58 16.71
C VAL A 6 7.81 7.77 15.23
N SER A 7 7.75 6.72 14.43
CA SER A 7 8.05 6.78 12.99
C SER A 7 7.12 7.75 12.26
N THR A 8 5.81 7.70 12.54
CA THR A 8 4.84 8.63 11.95
C THR A 8 5.12 10.08 12.37
N SER A 9 5.49 10.31 13.63
CA SER A 9 5.83 11.65 14.13
C SER A 9 7.08 12.20 13.44
N ILE A 10 8.12 11.38 13.27
CA ILE A 10 9.34 11.77 12.55
C ILE A 10 9.03 12.09 11.08
N THR A 11 8.20 11.27 10.44
CA THR A 11 7.80 11.48 9.04
C THR A 11 7.03 12.78 8.86
N ASN A 12 6.08 13.08 9.77
CA ASN A 12 5.32 14.33 9.74
C ASN A 12 6.20 15.55 10.05
N ALA A 13 7.14 15.42 10.99
CA ALA A 13 8.11 16.49 11.28
C ALA A 13 9.02 16.78 10.08
N ALA A 14 9.53 15.74 9.41
CA ALA A 14 10.30 15.90 8.19
C ALA A 14 9.48 16.52 7.04
N ALA A 15 8.21 16.15 6.91
CA ALA A 15 7.32 16.76 5.93
C ALA A 15 7.09 18.26 6.20
N LEU A 16 7.03 18.69 7.46
CA LEU A 16 6.97 20.11 7.84
C LEU A 16 8.26 20.86 7.49
N VAL A 17 9.42 20.20 7.61
CA VAL A 17 10.70 20.82 7.23
C VAL A 17 10.79 20.99 5.72
N VAL A 18 10.33 20.01 4.94
CA VAL A 18 10.37 20.00 3.47
C VAL A 18 9.30 20.92 2.86
N GLN A 19 8.09 20.90 3.43
CA GLN A 19 6.93 21.69 3.00
C GLN A 19 6.23 22.28 4.23
N PRO A 20 6.63 23.44 4.72
CA PRO A 20 6.18 23.98 6.01
C PRO A 20 4.66 24.18 6.10
N GLU A 21 3.99 24.56 5.00
CA GLU A 21 2.57 24.89 5.02
C GLU A 21 1.67 23.69 4.73
N THR A 22 2.10 22.75 3.88
CA THR A 22 1.21 21.72 3.31
C THR A 22 1.69 20.28 3.52
N GLY A 23 2.93 20.05 3.95
CA GLY A 23 3.54 18.74 4.02
C GLY A 23 2.71 17.64 4.71
N PRO A 24 2.28 17.82 5.97
CA PRO A 24 1.46 16.82 6.66
C PRO A 24 0.08 16.62 6.01
N SER A 25 -0.49 17.67 5.43
CA SER A 25 -1.76 17.59 4.69
C SER A 25 -1.63 16.74 3.44
N VAL A 26 -0.54 16.89 2.68
CA VAL A 26 -0.22 16.07 1.51
C VAL A 26 -0.17 14.59 1.88
N ILE A 27 0.51 14.24 2.98
CA ILE A 27 0.57 12.86 3.48
C ILE A 27 -0.83 12.36 3.83
N ALA A 28 -1.63 13.16 4.54
CA ALA A 28 -2.97 12.78 5.00
C ALA A 28 -3.91 12.49 3.82
N TYR A 29 -3.96 13.38 2.82
CA TYR A 29 -4.82 13.21 1.64
C TYR A 29 -4.39 12.04 0.75
N ALA A 30 -3.10 11.85 0.51
CA ALA A 30 -2.60 10.70 -0.24
C ALA A 30 -2.93 9.38 0.47
N ARG A 31 -2.87 9.34 1.81
CA ARG A 31 -3.23 8.16 2.60
C ARG A 31 -4.70 7.77 2.49
N LEU A 32 -5.62 8.67 2.22
CA LEU A 32 -7.03 8.32 2.01
C LEU A 32 -7.18 7.31 0.87
N TRP A 33 -6.59 7.61 -0.29
CA TRP A 33 -6.61 6.71 -1.45
C TRP A 33 -5.83 5.42 -1.21
N TYR A 34 -4.69 5.52 -0.54
CA TYR A 34 -3.85 4.38 -0.21
C TYR A 34 -4.52 3.39 0.75
N THR A 35 -5.34 3.89 1.68
CA THR A 35 -6.01 3.06 2.69
C THR A 35 -7.17 2.25 2.10
N LEU A 36 -7.79 2.67 1.00
CA LEU A 36 -8.92 1.96 0.39
C LEU A 36 -8.58 0.52 -0.03
N PRO A 37 -7.57 0.26 -0.89
CA PRO A 37 -7.21 -1.10 -1.26
C PRO A 37 -6.70 -1.92 -0.08
N TYR A 38 -6.03 -1.29 0.88
CA TYR A 38 -5.65 -1.93 2.12
C TYR A 38 -6.86 -2.44 2.90
N ALA A 39 -7.85 -1.59 3.15
CA ALA A 39 -9.01 -1.95 3.95
C ALA A 39 -9.87 -3.03 3.27
N LEU A 40 -10.04 -2.94 1.95
CA LEU A 40 -10.88 -3.86 1.19
C LEU A 40 -10.22 -5.23 0.99
N ILE A 41 -8.92 -5.28 0.71
CA ILE A 41 -8.22 -6.50 0.30
C ILE A 41 -7.33 -7.02 1.42
N ALA A 42 -6.34 -6.22 1.86
CA ALA A 42 -5.32 -6.71 2.77
C ALA A 42 -5.89 -7.07 4.15
N ALA A 43 -6.77 -6.23 4.70
CA ALA A 43 -7.37 -6.47 5.99
C ALA A 43 -8.33 -7.67 5.98
N SER A 44 -9.20 -7.80 4.97
CA SER A 44 -10.13 -8.92 4.84
C SER A 44 -9.42 -10.25 4.61
N LEU A 45 -8.52 -10.29 3.64
CA LEU A 45 -7.77 -11.49 3.28
C LEU A 45 -6.85 -11.96 4.43
N SER A 46 -6.15 -11.03 5.08
CA SER A 46 -5.28 -11.36 6.22
C SER A 46 -6.06 -11.89 7.42
N THR A 47 -7.30 -11.42 7.62
CA THR A 47 -8.16 -11.90 8.72
C THR A 47 -8.69 -13.30 8.43
N ALA A 48 -9.10 -13.60 7.19
CA ALA A 48 -9.51 -14.93 6.78
C ALA A 48 -8.35 -15.95 6.92
N LEU A 49 -7.18 -15.60 6.40
CA LEU A 49 -5.98 -16.44 6.52
C LEU A 49 -5.51 -16.62 7.96
N TYR A 50 -5.69 -15.61 8.83
CA TYR A 50 -5.33 -15.73 10.24
C TYR A 50 -6.07 -16.87 10.94
N THR A 51 -7.36 -17.06 10.65
CA THR A 51 -8.15 -18.14 11.25
C THR A 51 -7.62 -19.51 10.84
N GLU A 52 -7.34 -19.72 9.56
CA GLU A 52 -6.76 -20.93 9.02
C GLU A 52 -5.36 -21.20 9.63
N LEU A 53 -4.48 -20.21 9.57
CA LEU A 53 -3.12 -20.31 10.13
C LEU A 53 -3.10 -20.57 11.64
N SER A 54 -4.06 -20.03 12.38
CA SER A 54 -4.15 -20.24 13.83
C SER A 54 -4.59 -21.67 14.17
N HIS A 55 -5.49 -22.24 13.39
CA HIS A 55 -5.93 -23.62 13.51
C HIS A 55 -4.77 -24.58 13.23
N ASP A 56 -4.10 -24.45 12.08
CA ASP A 56 -2.98 -25.29 11.68
C ASP A 56 -1.80 -25.18 12.67
N ALA A 57 -1.55 -23.97 13.21
CA ALA A 57 -0.52 -23.77 14.20
C ALA A 57 -0.82 -24.48 15.55
N GLN A 58 -2.10 -24.54 15.96
CA GLN A 58 -2.53 -25.28 17.16
C GLN A 58 -2.39 -26.78 16.97
N GLU A 59 -2.68 -27.31 15.79
CA GLU A 59 -2.48 -28.71 15.43
C GLU A 59 -1.00 -29.06 15.20
N LYS A 60 -0.10 -28.07 15.25
CA LYS A 60 1.35 -28.21 14.98
C LYS A 60 1.65 -28.68 13.56
N ASP A 61 0.73 -28.49 12.63
CA ASP A 61 0.95 -28.74 11.21
C ASP A 61 1.68 -27.55 10.56
N TYR A 62 2.99 -27.53 10.75
CA TYR A 62 3.85 -26.47 10.22
C TYR A 62 3.98 -26.50 8.69
N ASP A 63 3.66 -27.61 8.03
CA ASP A 63 3.67 -27.69 6.58
C ASP A 63 2.46 -26.97 5.98
N SER A 64 1.27 -27.12 6.57
CA SER A 64 0.07 -26.36 6.22
C SER A 64 0.25 -24.87 6.51
N VAL A 65 0.79 -24.50 7.68
CA VAL A 65 1.13 -23.10 8.01
C VAL A 65 2.08 -22.48 6.96
N ARG A 66 3.12 -23.20 6.57
CA ARG A 66 4.09 -22.74 5.55
C ARG A 66 3.42 -22.51 4.21
N THR A 67 2.58 -23.43 3.79
CA THR A 67 1.83 -23.35 2.51
C THR A 67 0.82 -22.21 2.56
N GLY A 68 0.08 -22.07 3.66
CA GLY A 68 -0.88 -20.99 3.88
C GLY A 68 -0.23 -19.59 3.82
N ILE A 69 0.91 -19.40 4.49
CA ILE A 69 1.67 -18.14 4.42
C ILE A 69 2.13 -17.86 2.99
N SER A 70 2.70 -18.86 2.29
CA SER A 70 3.19 -18.68 0.93
C SER A 70 2.07 -18.32 -0.05
N ARG A 71 0.92 -19.01 0.07
CA ARG A 71 -0.30 -18.71 -0.69
C ARG A 71 -0.84 -17.33 -0.37
N GLY A 72 -0.89 -16.95 0.91
CA GLY A 72 -1.35 -15.64 1.34
C GLY A 72 -0.51 -14.50 0.80
N VAL A 73 0.83 -14.63 0.83
CA VAL A 73 1.73 -13.63 0.21
C VAL A 73 1.46 -13.52 -1.29
N ALA A 74 1.31 -14.65 -1.98
CA ALA A 74 1.02 -14.68 -3.40
C ALA A 74 -0.32 -13.97 -3.72
N GLN A 75 -1.37 -14.25 -2.96
CA GLN A 75 -2.68 -13.62 -3.11
C GLN A 75 -2.63 -12.11 -2.82
N MET A 76 -1.92 -11.68 -1.76
CA MET A 76 -1.75 -10.26 -1.46
C MET A 76 -1.08 -9.51 -2.61
N LEU A 77 0.01 -10.05 -3.15
CA LEU A 77 0.70 -9.45 -4.29
C LEU A 77 -0.19 -9.43 -5.53
N PHE A 78 -0.90 -10.53 -5.81
CA PHE A 78 -1.79 -10.64 -6.96
C PHE A 78 -2.87 -9.55 -6.99
N PHE A 79 -3.45 -9.23 -5.85
CA PHE A 79 -4.50 -8.20 -5.79
C PHE A 79 -3.96 -6.79 -5.63
N LEU A 80 -2.89 -6.58 -4.83
CA LEU A 80 -2.43 -5.24 -4.50
C LEU A 80 -1.51 -4.62 -5.56
N VAL A 81 -0.82 -5.44 -6.37
CA VAL A 81 0.01 -4.90 -7.47
C VAL A 81 -0.84 -4.17 -8.52
N PRO A 82 -1.95 -4.72 -9.04
CA PRO A 82 -2.84 -3.98 -9.95
C PRO A 82 -3.41 -2.71 -9.33
N PHE A 83 -3.76 -2.75 -8.03
CA PHE A 83 -4.24 -1.56 -7.33
C PHE A 83 -3.15 -0.49 -7.18
N ALA A 84 -1.92 -0.88 -6.90
CA ALA A 84 -0.79 0.06 -6.88
C ALA A 84 -0.60 0.73 -8.24
N LEU A 85 -0.64 -0.05 -9.32
CA LEU A 85 -0.56 0.47 -10.69
C LEU A 85 -1.74 1.41 -11.00
N TYR A 86 -2.96 1.05 -10.57
CA TYR A 86 -4.13 1.92 -10.70
C TYR A 86 -3.90 3.26 -9.99
N LEU A 87 -3.43 3.25 -8.74
CA LEU A 87 -3.16 4.48 -7.99
C LEU A 87 -2.07 5.33 -8.67
N ILE A 88 -1.04 4.71 -9.26
CA ILE A 88 0.03 5.42 -9.97
C ILE A 88 -0.54 6.12 -11.21
N VAL A 89 -1.31 5.42 -12.04
CA VAL A 89 -1.84 5.95 -13.30
C VAL A 89 -2.92 7.00 -13.05
N PHE A 90 -3.79 6.77 -12.07
CA PHE A 90 -4.93 7.64 -11.77
C PHE A 90 -4.67 8.61 -10.60
N ALA A 91 -3.43 8.76 -10.13
CA ALA A 91 -3.12 9.65 -9.00
C ALA A 91 -3.66 11.07 -9.21
N ARG A 92 -3.42 11.68 -10.37
CA ARG A 92 -3.87 13.05 -10.66
C ARG A 92 -5.40 13.16 -10.79
N PRO A 93 -6.10 12.34 -11.60
CA PRO A 93 -7.57 12.35 -11.66
C PRO A 93 -8.25 12.14 -10.31
N LEU A 94 -7.73 11.22 -9.48
CA LEU A 94 -8.29 10.94 -8.16
C LEU A 94 -8.18 12.16 -7.23
N ASN A 95 -7.02 12.82 -7.23
CA ASN A 95 -6.79 13.97 -6.37
C ASN A 95 -7.45 15.27 -6.89
N MET A 96 -7.85 15.33 -8.17
CA MET A 96 -8.64 16.44 -8.69
C MET A 96 -9.99 16.63 -7.97
N ILE A 97 -10.52 15.57 -7.33
CA ILE A 97 -11.74 15.67 -6.51
C ILE A 97 -11.55 16.67 -5.36
N TYR A 98 -10.32 16.85 -4.87
CA TYR A 98 -10.01 17.81 -3.81
C TYR A 98 -9.97 19.27 -4.28
N CYS A 99 -9.87 19.53 -5.59
CA CYS A 99 -9.95 20.88 -6.17
C CYS A 99 -11.30 21.57 -5.96
N ALA A 100 -12.37 20.82 -5.64
CA ALA A 100 -13.67 21.40 -5.32
C ALA A 100 -13.70 22.17 -3.98
N GLY A 101 -12.60 22.16 -3.22
CA GLY A 101 -12.46 22.84 -1.93
C GLY A 101 -11.40 23.95 -1.93
N LYS A 102 -10.63 24.04 -0.85
CA LYS A 102 -9.55 25.02 -0.67
C LYS A 102 -8.20 24.61 -1.29
N PHE A 103 -8.14 23.45 -1.96
CA PHE A 103 -6.90 22.97 -2.57
C PHE A 103 -6.69 23.67 -3.92
N ASP A 104 -5.55 24.31 -4.05
CA ASP A 104 -5.08 24.88 -5.31
C ASP A 104 -4.50 23.78 -6.21
N GLU A 105 -4.38 24.05 -7.50
CA GLU A 105 -3.87 23.09 -8.50
C GLU A 105 -2.44 22.62 -8.16
N SER A 106 -1.63 23.49 -7.56
CA SER A 106 -0.30 23.17 -7.03
C SER A 106 -0.34 22.12 -5.90
N GLY A 107 -1.32 22.21 -5.00
CA GLY A 107 -1.53 21.25 -3.92
C GLY A 107 -1.94 19.88 -4.44
N VAL A 108 -2.82 19.83 -5.44
CA VAL A 108 -3.20 18.57 -6.12
C VAL A 108 -2.01 17.92 -6.80
N ALA A 109 -1.12 18.68 -7.43
CA ALA A 109 0.09 18.15 -8.05
C ALA A 109 1.00 17.47 -7.00
N LEU A 110 1.23 18.14 -5.86
CA LEU A 110 2.04 17.60 -4.75
C LEU A 110 1.44 16.32 -4.14
N VAL A 111 0.13 16.30 -3.89
CA VAL A 111 -0.55 15.11 -3.37
C VAL A 111 -0.48 13.96 -4.37
N SER A 112 -0.65 14.24 -5.66
CA SER A 112 -0.61 13.24 -6.72
C SER A 112 0.79 12.65 -6.88
N GLU A 113 1.82 13.48 -6.85
CA GLU A 113 3.20 13.05 -6.90
C GLU A 113 3.54 12.17 -5.67
N PHE A 114 3.18 12.61 -4.48
CA PHE A 114 3.39 11.83 -3.26
C PHE A 114 2.66 10.48 -3.31
N LEU A 115 1.41 10.46 -3.80
CA LEU A 115 0.61 9.23 -3.95
C LEU A 115 1.27 8.24 -4.90
N VAL A 116 1.84 8.70 -6.02
CA VAL A 116 2.56 7.85 -6.98
C VAL A 116 3.71 7.11 -6.28
N TYR A 117 4.57 7.83 -5.57
CA TYR A 117 5.68 7.20 -4.85
C TYR A 117 5.22 6.33 -3.69
N LEU A 118 4.17 6.73 -2.97
CA LEU A 118 3.59 5.95 -1.89
C LEU A 118 2.99 4.63 -2.41
N ALA A 119 2.37 4.62 -3.59
CA ALA A 119 1.72 3.45 -4.16
C ALA A 119 2.69 2.28 -4.41
N PHE A 120 3.99 2.54 -4.63
CA PHE A 120 5.00 1.48 -4.71
C PHE A 120 5.12 0.66 -3.42
N SER A 121 4.77 1.24 -2.27
CA SER A 121 4.80 0.54 -0.98
C SER A 121 3.57 -0.34 -0.73
N LEU A 122 2.48 -0.16 -1.48
CA LEU A 122 1.19 -0.81 -1.23
C LEU A 122 1.24 -2.35 -1.24
N PRO A 123 1.86 -3.02 -2.23
CA PRO A 123 1.97 -4.47 -2.22
C PRO A 123 2.75 -5.00 -1.01
N LEU A 124 3.83 -4.32 -0.64
CA LEU A 124 4.64 -4.67 0.53
C LEU A 124 3.86 -4.48 1.82
N TYR A 125 3.06 -3.43 1.91
CA TYR A 125 2.20 -3.17 3.07
C TYR A 125 1.19 -4.31 3.29
N GLY A 126 0.57 -4.84 2.24
CA GLY A 126 -0.29 -6.01 2.34
C GLY A 126 0.44 -7.23 2.91
N VAL A 127 1.66 -7.48 2.42
CA VAL A 127 2.50 -8.56 2.95
C VAL A 127 2.87 -8.34 4.42
N VAL A 128 3.18 -7.11 4.83
CA VAL A 128 3.45 -6.75 6.25
C VAL A 128 2.29 -7.12 7.14
N VAL A 129 1.05 -6.81 6.74
CA VAL A 129 -0.15 -7.15 7.52
C VAL A 129 -0.32 -8.65 7.65
N LEU A 130 -0.09 -9.41 6.57
CA LEU A 130 -0.11 -10.87 6.62
C LEU A 130 0.99 -11.42 7.54
N MET A 131 2.21 -10.87 7.48
CA MET A 131 3.29 -11.27 8.38
C MET A 131 2.91 -11.04 9.84
N GLN A 132 2.34 -9.88 10.17
CA GLN A 132 1.86 -9.59 11.52
C GLN A 132 0.85 -10.65 11.99
N LYS A 133 -0.11 -11.03 11.16
CA LYS A 133 -1.09 -12.08 11.47
C LYS A 133 -0.44 -13.45 11.60
N SER A 134 0.53 -13.78 10.76
CA SER A 134 1.28 -15.04 10.82
C SER A 134 2.07 -15.20 12.13
N PHE A 135 2.75 -14.14 12.58
CA PHE A 135 3.44 -14.15 13.88
C PHE A 135 2.47 -14.25 15.05
N SER A 136 1.29 -13.63 14.94
CA SER A 136 0.23 -13.73 15.94
C SER A 136 -0.34 -15.15 16.00
N ALA A 137 -0.57 -15.81 14.86
CA ALA A 137 -1.05 -17.18 14.79
C ALA A 137 -0.05 -18.19 15.40
N LEU A 138 1.26 -17.95 15.21
CA LEU A 138 2.33 -18.74 15.81
C LEU A 138 2.59 -18.42 17.29
N LEU A 139 1.86 -17.48 17.89
CA LEU A 139 2.02 -16.98 19.27
C LEU A 139 3.45 -16.50 19.61
N ASP A 140 4.21 -16.07 18.60
CA ASP A 140 5.59 -15.61 18.76
C ASP A 140 5.79 -14.20 18.22
N MET A 141 5.25 -13.21 18.97
CA MET A 141 5.33 -11.80 18.59
C MET A 141 6.65 -11.11 18.96
N LYS A 142 7.50 -11.75 19.77
CA LYS A 142 8.77 -11.13 20.23
C LYS A 142 9.73 -10.78 19.07
N PRO A 143 10.04 -11.70 18.12
CA PRO A 143 10.90 -11.35 16.98
C PRO A 143 10.26 -10.30 16.08
N TYR A 144 8.95 -10.37 15.82
CA TYR A 144 8.25 -9.37 15.02
C TYR A 144 8.37 -7.96 15.60
N SER A 145 8.21 -7.82 16.91
CA SER A 145 8.36 -6.55 17.62
C SER A 145 9.76 -5.93 17.44
N ARG A 146 10.81 -6.77 17.45
CA ARG A 146 12.19 -6.31 17.17
C ARG A 146 12.37 -5.87 15.73
N TYR A 147 11.76 -6.59 14.78
CA TYR A 147 11.82 -6.21 13.36
C TYR A 147 11.08 -4.90 13.08
N CYS A 148 9.95 -4.65 13.77
CA CYS A 148 9.28 -3.35 13.73
C CYS A 148 10.18 -2.21 14.24
N LEU A 149 11.04 -2.46 15.23
CA LEU A 149 12.00 -1.46 15.69
C LEU A 149 13.08 -1.20 14.62
N TYR A 150 13.62 -2.26 14.01
CA TYR A 150 14.64 -2.11 12.96
C TYR A 150 14.08 -1.41 11.72
N SER A 151 12.86 -1.73 11.32
CA SER A 151 12.21 -1.08 10.18
C SER A 151 11.92 0.40 10.47
N ALA A 152 11.45 0.73 11.67
CA ALA A 152 11.22 2.11 12.09
C ALA A 152 12.51 2.96 12.10
N ILE A 153 13.63 2.39 12.58
CA ILE A 153 14.94 3.05 12.53
C ILE A 153 15.39 3.25 11.07
N GLY A 154 15.21 2.23 10.22
CA GLY A 154 15.52 2.31 8.79
C GLY A 154 14.68 3.37 8.08
N GLN A 155 13.38 3.45 8.38
CA GLN A 155 12.47 4.47 7.85
C GLN A 155 12.90 5.86 8.30
N ALA A 156 13.07 6.07 9.60
CA ALA A 156 13.49 7.36 10.15
C ALA A 156 14.83 7.82 9.56
N GLY A 157 15.79 6.91 9.47
CA GLY A 157 17.09 7.19 8.85
C GLY A 157 16.96 7.58 7.37
N SER A 158 16.13 6.87 6.59
CA SER A 158 15.90 7.19 5.18
C SER A 158 15.16 8.52 4.99
N VAL A 159 14.18 8.83 5.83
CA VAL A 159 13.47 10.12 5.81
C VAL A 159 14.43 11.27 6.07
N LEU A 160 15.25 11.17 7.12
CA LEU A 160 16.18 12.24 7.47
C LEU A 160 17.28 12.38 6.43
N LEU A 161 17.88 11.27 5.97
CA LEU A 161 18.99 11.31 5.03
C LEU A 161 18.53 11.79 3.65
N PHE A 162 17.54 11.13 3.05
CA PHE A 162 17.11 11.43 1.68
C PHE A 162 16.11 12.59 1.61
N GLY A 163 15.18 12.68 2.57
CA GLY A 163 14.15 13.71 2.57
C GLY A 163 14.69 15.08 2.97
N VAL A 164 15.48 15.15 4.04
CA VAL A 164 15.92 16.42 4.63
C VAL A 164 17.36 16.77 4.21
N VAL A 165 18.34 15.87 4.44
CA VAL A 165 19.76 16.19 4.23
C VAL A 165 20.11 16.28 2.75
N LEU A 166 19.69 15.29 1.93
CA LEU A 166 19.95 15.28 0.49
C LEU A 166 18.93 16.11 -0.31
N GLY A 167 17.86 16.60 0.32
CA GLY A 167 16.92 17.52 -0.30
C GLY A 167 16.03 16.91 -1.40
N PHE A 168 15.86 15.60 -1.46
CA PHE A 168 14.96 14.97 -2.43
C PHE A 168 13.46 15.24 -2.15
N GLY A 169 13.15 15.89 -1.03
CA GLY A 169 11.82 16.39 -0.75
C GLY A 169 10.76 15.34 -0.45
N MET A 170 9.51 15.65 -0.80
CA MET A 170 8.35 14.80 -0.53
C MET A 170 8.41 13.39 -1.17
N PRO A 171 8.94 13.19 -2.39
CA PRO A 171 9.12 11.86 -2.97
C PRO A 171 9.97 10.91 -2.12
N ALA A 172 11.05 11.42 -1.52
CA ALA A 172 11.90 10.61 -0.65
C ALA A 172 11.17 10.19 0.63
N ILE A 173 10.33 11.07 1.17
CA ILE A 173 9.48 10.74 2.32
C ILE A 173 8.49 9.62 1.96
N ALA A 174 7.89 9.66 0.78
CA ALA A 174 7.01 8.60 0.30
C ALA A 174 7.75 7.26 0.10
N LEU A 175 8.95 7.29 -0.51
CA LEU A 175 9.77 6.09 -0.70
C LEU A 175 10.32 5.50 0.60
N SER A 176 10.40 6.27 1.68
CA SER A 176 10.82 5.76 2.98
C SER A 176 9.89 4.66 3.52
N TYR A 177 8.60 4.68 3.15
CA TYR A 177 7.67 3.60 3.47
C TYR A 177 8.03 2.29 2.76
N VAL A 178 8.60 2.36 1.55
CA VAL A 178 9.11 1.17 0.86
C VAL A 178 10.28 0.59 1.64
N VAL A 179 11.20 1.43 2.13
CA VAL A 179 12.35 0.99 2.96
C VAL A 179 11.86 0.31 4.24
N ASP A 180 10.90 0.92 4.95
CA ASP A 180 10.28 0.35 6.14
C ASP A 180 9.74 -1.07 5.87
N TYR A 181 8.89 -1.21 4.87
CA TYR A 181 8.24 -2.48 4.56
C TYR A 181 9.20 -3.54 3.99
N VAL A 182 10.20 -3.14 3.21
CA VAL A 182 11.25 -4.06 2.73
C VAL A 182 12.04 -4.66 3.89
N ILE A 183 12.45 -3.83 4.85
CA ILE A 183 13.18 -4.30 6.04
C ILE A 183 12.29 -5.25 6.85
N LEU A 184 11.05 -4.84 7.11
CA LEU A 184 10.12 -5.61 7.94
C LEU A 184 9.74 -6.94 7.29
N VAL A 185 9.40 -6.95 6.01
CA VAL A 185 9.09 -8.17 5.24
C VAL A 185 10.31 -9.07 5.14
N GLY A 186 11.48 -8.51 4.81
CA GLY A 186 12.72 -9.27 4.67
C GLY A 186 13.12 -9.97 5.96
N CYS A 187 13.13 -9.27 7.08
CA CYS A 187 13.42 -9.85 8.40
C CYS A 187 12.38 -10.89 8.81
N SER A 188 11.10 -10.62 8.56
CA SER A 188 10.00 -11.53 8.90
C SER A 188 10.05 -12.82 8.08
N LEU A 189 10.25 -12.73 6.76
CA LEU A 189 10.38 -13.90 5.89
C LEU A 189 11.64 -14.71 6.22
N TRP A 190 12.75 -14.05 6.53
CA TRP A 190 13.97 -14.73 6.93
C TRP A 190 13.78 -15.55 8.21
N TRP A 191 13.10 -14.99 9.22
CA TRP A 191 12.80 -15.69 10.46
C TRP A 191 11.82 -16.83 10.23
N LEU A 192 10.72 -16.61 9.52
CA LEU A 192 9.73 -17.63 9.18
C LEU A 192 10.37 -18.79 8.40
N ARG A 193 11.25 -18.49 7.44
CA ARG A 193 12.00 -19.49 6.68
C ARG A 193 12.85 -20.37 7.60
N ARG A 194 13.47 -19.79 8.62
CA ARG A 194 14.25 -20.56 9.61
C ARG A 194 13.34 -21.37 10.53
N ARG A 195 12.26 -20.82 11.00
CA ARG A 195 11.33 -21.43 11.96
C ARG A 195 10.55 -22.60 11.35
N LEU A 196 10.08 -22.44 10.11
CA LEU A 196 9.26 -23.41 9.38
C LEU A 196 10.08 -24.35 8.46
N ARG A 197 11.40 -24.38 8.59
CA ARG A 197 12.32 -25.22 7.79
C ARG A 197 12.18 -25.02 6.26
N GLY A 198 11.88 -23.81 5.82
CA GLY A 198 11.75 -23.40 4.43
C GLY A 198 10.36 -22.80 4.13
N LEU A 199 10.34 -21.81 3.27
CA LEU A 199 9.11 -21.27 2.65
C LEU A 199 9.11 -21.65 1.18
N GLN A 200 7.95 -21.90 0.62
CA GLN A 200 7.82 -22.19 -0.80
C GLN A 200 7.97 -20.89 -1.62
N VAL A 201 9.20 -20.38 -1.70
CA VAL A 201 9.53 -19.16 -2.45
C VAL A 201 9.12 -19.28 -3.92
N LYS A 202 9.13 -20.50 -4.46
CA LYS A 202 8.64 -20.77 -5.84
C LYS A 202 7.19 -20.38 -6.02
N SER A 203 6.30 -20.60 -5.04
CA SER A 203 4.89 -20.21 -5.13
C SER A 203 4.72 -18.70 -5.13
N ILE A 204 5.58 -17.98 -4.39
CA ILE A 204 5.59 -16.51 -4.35
C ILE A 204 6.09 -15.95 -5.69
N LEU A 205 7.16 -16.52 -6.24
CA LEU A 205 7.69 -16.15 -7.55
C LEU A 205 6.71 -16.49 -8.67
N TRP A 206 6.02 -17.63 -8.58
CA TRP A 206 5.02 -18.03 -9.57
C TRP A 206 3.79 -17.12 -9.57
N ALA A 207 3.43 -16.54 -8.43
CA ALA A 207 2.38 -15.52 -8.36
C ALA A 207 2.81 -14.17 -8.96
N LEU A 208 4.12 -13.90 -9.02
CA LEU A 208 4.69 -12.73 -9.70
C LEU A 208 4.96 -12.98 -11.18
N GLU A 209 5.03 -14.25 -11.62
CA GLU A 209 5.29 -14.63 -13.01
C GLU A 209 4.27 -14.02 -14.01
N PRO A 210 2.94 -14.03 -13.74
CA PRO A 210 1.98 -13.34 -14.61
C PRO A 210 2.24 -11.83 -14.68
N PHE A 211 2.78 -11.21 -13.63
CA PHE A 211 3.10 -9.78 -13.63
C PHE A 211 4.43 -9.49 -14.32
N VAL A 212 5.41 -10.39 -14.22
CA VAL A 212 6.67 -10.28 -14.96
C VAL A 212 6.44 -10.59 -16.45
N GLY A 213 5.63 -11.59 -16.76
CA GLY A 213 5.16 -11.87 -18.12
C GLY A 213 4.23 -10.76 -18.63
N ALA A 214 3.41 -10.19 -17.74
CA ALA A 214 2.53 -9.08 -18.03
C ALA A 214 3.29 -7.75 -18.19
N LEU A 215 4.40 -7.52 -17.55
CA LEU A 215 5.32 -6.41 -17.86
C LEU A 215 5.99 -6.60 -19.22
N GLY A 216 6.18 -7.85 -19.68
CA GLY A 216 6.70 -8.16 -21.00
C GLY A 216 5.65 -8.22 -22.13
N GLY A 217 4.39 -8.56 -21.81
CA GLY A 217 3.34 -8.78 -22.83
C GLY A 217 2.06 -7.99 -22.65
N SER A 218 1.86 -7.26 -21.56
CA SER A 218 0.56 -6.71 -21.21
C SER A 218 0.51 -5.27 -20.70
N ILE A 219 1.40 -4.42 -21.15
CA ILE A 219 1.07 -2.98 -21.20
C ILE A 219 -0.30 -2.80 -21.86
N LEU A 220 -0.64 -3.59 -22.85
CA LEU A 220 -1.94 -3.60 -23.54
C LEU A 220 -3.09 -4.17 -22.68
N ILE A 221 -2.90 -5.26 -21.94
CA ILE A 221 -3.95 -5.86 -21.10
C ILE A 221 -4.11 -5.05 -19.81
N SER A 222 -3.03 -4.55 -19.23
CA SER A 222 -3.08 -3.64 -18.06
C SER A 222 -3.70 -2.30 -18.46
N LEU A 223 -3.40 -1.75 -19.64
CA LEU A 223 -4.10 -0.58 -20.19
C LEU A 223 -5.59 -0.88 -20.42
N GLY A 224 -5.95 -2.05 -20.95
CA GLY A 224 -7.32 -2.48 -21.13
C GLY A 224 -8.06 -2.61 -19.80
N TYR A 225 -7.45 -3.23 -18.80
CA TYR A 225 -8.04 -3.35 -17.45
C TYR A 225 -8.15 -2.00 -16.75
N VAL A 226 -7.15 -1.15 -16.88
CA VAL A 226 -7.13 0.24 -16.38
C VAL A 226 -8.19 1.08 -17.10
N CYS A 227 -8.35 0.94 -18.42
CA CYS A 227 -9.41 1.62 -19.16
C CYS A 227 -10.80 1.15 -18.75
N VAL A 228 -11.02 -0.16 -18.61
CA VAL A 228 -12.31 -0.72 -18.18
C VAL A 228 -12.62 -0.30 -16.73
N ALA A 229 -11.67 -0.40 -15.81
CA ALA A 229 -11.83 0.06 -14.44
C ALA A 229 -12.05 1.58 -14.36
N GLY A 230 -11.36 2.36 -15.19
CA GLY A 230 -11.56 3.80 -15.34
C GLY A 230 -12.95 4.14 -15.86
N VAL A 231 -13.42 3.45 -16.89
CA VAL A 231 -14.77 3.64 -17.46
C VAL A 231 -15.85 3.25 -16.45
N VAL A 232 -15.69 2.13 -15.75
CA VAL A 232 -16.63 1.71 -14.70
C VAL A 232 -16.62 2.70 -13.53
N SER A 233 -15.47 3.16 -13.10
CA SER A 233 -15.34 4.17 -12.04
C SER A 233 -15.97 5.49 -12.45
N LEU A 234 -15.75 5.96 -13.68
CA LEU A 234 -16.39 7.15 -14.24
C LEU A 234 -17.92 6.98 -14.35
N ALA A 235 -18.39 5.83 -14.83
CA ALA A 235 -19.81 5.54 -14.95
C ALA A 235 -20.51 5.51 -13.58
N VAL A 236 -19.87 4.90 -12.56
CA VAL A 236 -20.39 4.89 -11.19
C VAL A 236 -20.36 6.29 -10.58
N THR A 237 -19.28 7.04 -10.75
CA THR A 237 -19.17 8.41 -10.22
C THR A 237 -20.18 9.35 -10.89
N PHE A 238 -20.33 9.25 -12.22
CA PHE A 238 -21.31 10.05 -12.97
C PHE A 238 -22.75 9.63 -12.62
N GLY A 239 -23.01 8.34 -12.49
CA GLY A 239 -24.31 7.81 -12.05
C GLY A 239 -24.69 8.28 -10.65
N LEU A 240 -23.75 8.23 -9.71
CA LEU A 240 -23.93 8.79 -8.36
C LEU A 240 -24.15 10.30 -8.36
N ALA A 241 -23.40 11.05 -9.15
CA ALA A 241 -23.55 12.50 -9.27
C ALA A 241 -24.91 12.91 -9.88
N VAL A 242 -25.44 12.12 -10.82
CA VAL A 242 -26.81 12.29 -11.37
C VAL A 242 -27.86 11.96 -10.32
N VAL A 243 -27.71 10.85 -9.58
CA VAL A 243 -28.65 10.41 -8.52
C VAL A 243 -28.69 11.42 -7.37
N LEU A 244 -27.53 11.95 -6.97
CA LEU A 244 -27.40 12.96 -5.92
C LEU A 244 -27.78 14.37 -6.38
N LYS A 245 -28.21 14.55 -7.64
CA LYS A 245 -28.62 15.84 -8.24
C LYS A 245 -27.61 16.97 -8.02
N MET A 246 -26.31 16.66 -8.15
CA MET A 246 -25.26 17.67 -8.00
C MET A 246 -25.47 18.81 -9.00
N PRO A 247 -25.41 20.10 -8.57
CA PRO A 247 -25.73 21.24 -9.40
C PRO A 247 -24.87 21.38 -10.65
N GLU A 248 -23.60 20.94 -10.59
CA GLU A 248 -22.67 20.95 -11.72
C GLU A 248 -23.08 19.99 -12.84
N VAL A 249 -23.63 18.83 -12.51
CA VAL A 249 -24.09 17.82 -13.48
C VAL A 249 -25.41 18.23 -14.10
N SER A 250 -26.31 18.86 -13.33
CA SER A 250 -27.58 19.38 -13.82
C SER A 250 -27.38 20.53 -14.82
N ALA A 251 -26.33 21.32 -14.67
CA ALA A 251 -25.95 22.37 -15.60
C ALA A 251 -25.43 21.83 -16.94
N LEU A 252 -24.73 20.68 -16.92
CA LEU A 252 -24.22 20.03 -18.14
C LEU A 252 -25.33 19.38 -18.98
N ILE A 253 -26.34 18.79 -18.32
CA ILE A 253 -27.49 18.14 -18.98
C ILE A 253 -28.47 19.19 -19.57
N ARG A 254 -28.57 20.39 -18.98
CA ARG A 254 -29.42 21.46 -19.45
C ARG A 254 -28.87 22.25 -20.67
N ARG A 255 -27.63 22.03 -21.06
CA ARG A 255 -26.98 22.70 -22.22
C ARG A 255 -27.18 21.96 -23.56
N LYS A 256 -28.11 21.04 -23.63
CA LYS A 256 -28.70 20.53 -24.85
C LYS A 256 -30.17 20.96 -24.85
#